data_ffb38e113e7065c56b2511f2e240f42f
#
_entry.id   ffb38e113e7065c56b2511f2e240f42f
#
_cell.length_a   1.000
_cell.length_b   1.000
_cell.length_c   1.000
_cell.angle_alpha   90.00
_cell.angle_beta   90.00
_cell.angle_gamma   90.00
#
_symmetry.space_group_name_H-M   'P 1'
#
loop_
_entity.id
_entity.type
_entity.pdbx_description
1 polymer ?
#
loop_
_entity_poly.entity_id
_entity_poly.type
_entity_poly.pdbx_seq_one_letter_code
_entity_poly.pdbx_strand_id
1 'polypeptide(L)'
;MKRLTLLTLACIFFINVQARAEITPQLMQEWSRQPSNVQWDLYYQRTNIQVVDTLPWVSPSLADTWAYTTMNVQNGYVQSVDMVIKRGYESALTHEVGHALSNAGYTPYWWCYQPCFIQIWQAERYNNVMMAQGFDDIREYFACAYDMYIRYPQVLKRANPMTYNYIIVCLQNT
;
A
#
# COMPACT_ATOMS: atom_id res chain seq x y z
N MET A 1 -5.83 12.24 -27.27
CA MET A 1 -5.13 10.98 -27.63
C MET A 1 -3.70 10.84 -27.09
N LYS A 2 -2.96 11.90 -26.74
CA LYS A 2 -1.58 11.81 -26.21
C LYS A 2 -1.44 11.32 -24.76
N ARG A 3 -2.49 11.46 -23.92
CA ARG A 3 -2.44 11.05 -22.49
C ARG A 3 -2.61 9.55 -22.26
N LEU A 4 -3.30 8.85 -23.16
CA LEU A 4 -3.51 7.40 -23.03
C LEU A 4 -2.22 6.62 -23.30
N THR A 5 -1.39 7.11 -24.21
CA THR A 5 -0.12 6.47 -24.59
C THR A 5 0.93 6.58 -23.48
N LEU A 6 0.91 7.64 -22.66
CA LEU A 6 1.85 7.83 -21.57
C LEU A 6 1.55 6.89 -20.39
N LEU A 7 0.26 6.68 -20.07
CA LEU A 7 -0.15 5.74 -19.01
C LEU A 7 0.23 4.29 -19.35
N THR A 8 0.06 3.91 -20.61
CA THR A 8 0.40 2.55 -21.08
C THR A 8 1.92 2.34 -21.09
N LEU A 9 2.72 3.36 -21.40
CA LEU A 9 4.18 3.28 -21.34
C LEU A 9 4.69 3.20 -19.90
N ALA A 10 4.14 3.98 -18.95
CA ALA A 10 4.50 3.89 -17.56
C ALA A 10 4.27 2.48 -17.00
N CYS A 11 3.16 1.83 -17.34
CA CYS A 11 2.88 0.46 -16.92
C CYS A 11 3.89 -0.58 -17.45
N ILE A 12 4.47 -0.35 -18.64
CA ILE A 12 5.40 -1.31 -19.28
C ILE A 12 6.80 -1.22 -18.66
N PHE A 13 7.22 -0.07 -18.16
CA PHE A 13 8.55 0.11 -17.56
C PHE A 13 8.68 -0.44 -16.13
N PHE A 14 7.57 -0.73 -15.44
CA PHE A 14 7.59 -1.20 -14.05
C PHE A 14 7.86 -2.68 -13.87
N ILE A 15 7.89 -3.45 -14.95
CA ILE A 15 8.13 -4.88 -14.87
C ILE A 15 9.57 -5.15 -15.24
N ASN A 16 10.45 -4.90 -14.28
CA ASN A 16 11.81 -5.41 -14.36
C ASN A 16 11.75 -6.92 -14.08
N VAL A 17 11.73 -7.68 -15.17
CA VAL A 17 11.56 -9.12 -15.22
C VAL A 17 12.78 -9.82 -14.61
N GLN A 18 12.70 -10.11 -13.34
CA GLN A 18 13.38 -11.31 -12.82
C GLN A 18 12.30 -12.27 -12.34
N ALA A 19 12.11 -13.36 -13.12
CA ALA A 19 11.08 -14.38 -13.00
C ALA A 19 9.65 -13.88 -13.26
N ARG A 20 9.13 -14.16 -14.44
CA ARG A 20 7.75 -14.17 -14.95
C ARG A 20 6.64 -13.94 -13.90
N ALA A 21 6.55 -12.73 -13.36
CA ALA A 21 5.34 -12.30 -12.70
C ALA A 21 4.29 -12.07 -13.80
N GLU A 22 3.32 -12.95 -13.89
CA GLU A 22 2.21 -12.78 -14.83
C GLU A 22 1.37 -11.60 -14.38
N ILE A 23 1.35 -10.54 -15.19
CA ILE A 23 0.50 -9.37 -14.91
C ILE A 23 -0.93 -9.78 -15.19
N THR A 24 -1.70 -9.98 -14.15
CA THR A 24 -3.12 -10.27 -14.30
C THR A 24 -3.90 -8.99 -14.65
N PRO A 25 -5.00 -9.08 -15.42
CA PRO A 25 -5.87 -7.92 -15.67
C PRO A 25 -6.37 -7.28 -14.37
N GLN A 26 -6.62 -8.08 -13.35
CA GLN A 26 -7.06 -7.62 -12.04
C GLN A 26 -5.97 -6.81 -11.32
N LEU A 27 -4.71 -7.26 -11.36
CA LEU A 27 -3.59 -6.52 -10.81
C LEU A 27 -3.46 -5.14 -11.48
N MET A 28 -3.59 -5.09 -12.81
CA MET A 28 -3.56 -3.84 -13.57
C MET A 28 -4.71 -2.91 -13.20
N GLN A 29 -5.90 -3.46 -12.96
CA GLN A 29 -7.05 -2.69 -12.50
C GLN A 29 -6.78 -2.07 -11.12
N GLU A 30 -6.24 -2.84 -10.18
CA GLU A 30 -5.91 -2.35 -8.84
C GLU A 30 -4.78 -1.30 -8.89
N TRP A 31 -3.76 -1.52 -9.72
CA TRP A 31 -2.70 -0.55 -9.95
C TRP A 31 -3.24 0.78 -10.50
N SER A 32 -4.16 0.72 -11.46
CA SER A 32 -4.75 1.92 -12.08
C SER A 32 -5.60 2.78 -11.13
N ARG A 33 -6.02 2.23 -9.99
CA ARG A 33 -6.73 2.98 -8.93
C ARG A 33 -5.79 3.86 -8.10
N GLN A 34 -4.48 3.54 -8.12
CA GLN A 34 -3.51 4.29 -7.32
C GLN A 34 -3.33 5.69 -7.90
N PRO A 35 -3.26 6.74 -7.08
CA PRO A 35 -2.92 8.08 -7.52
C PRO A 35 -1.57 8.10 -8.26
N SER A 36 -1.45 8.97 -9.25
CA SER A 36 -0.24 9.01 -10.10
C SER A 36 1.04 9.35 -9.32
N ASN A 37 0.97 10.22 -8.32
CA ASN A 37 2.10 10.51 -7.43
C ASN A 37 2.53 9.28 -6.63
N VAL A 38 1.58 8.48 -6.13
CA VAL A 38 1.87 7.20 -5.46
C VAL A 38 2.56 6.23 -6.42
N GLN A 39 2.06 6.11 -7.66
CA GLN A 39 2.70 5.25 -8.66
C GLN A 39 4.16 5.69 -8.92
N TRP A 40 4.42 7.01 -8.99
CA TRP A 40 5.76 7.53 -9.15
C TRP A 40 6.65 7.28 -7.93
N ASP A 41 6.13 7.47 -6.72
CA ASP A 41 6.88 7.21 -5.49
C ASP A 41 7.31 5.74 -5.38
N LEU A 42 6.37 4.82 -5.63
CA LEU A 42 6.66 3.38 -5.67
C LEU A 42 7.70 3.02 -6.74
N TYR A 43 7.69 3.72 -7.87
CA TYR A 43 8.73 3.58 -8.90
C TYR A 43 10.11 3.97 -8.38
N TYR A 44 10.22 5.13 -7.77
CA TYR A 44 11.50 5.57 -7.21
C TYR A 44 11.99 4.68 -6.08
N GLN A 45 11.08 4.05 -5.33
CA GLN A 45 11.40 3.05 -4.33
C GLN A 45 11.76 1.67 -4.91
N ARG A 46 11.89 1.56 -6.24
CA ARG A 46 12.20 0.29 -6.92
C ARG A 46 11.27 -0.85 -6.49
N THR A 47 9.97 -0.56 -6.48
CA THR A 47 8.94 -1.52 -6.08
C THR A 47 8.84 -2.64 -7.11
N ASN A 48 8.90 -3.87 -6.62
CA ASN A 48 8.66 -5.09 -7.37
C ASN A 48 7.36 -5.72 -6.89
N ILE A 49 6.44 -6.03 -7.81
CA ILE A 49 5.15 -6.65 -7.49
C ILE A 49 5.10 -8.01 -8.17
N GLN A 50 4.84 -9.06 -7.39
CA GLN A 50 4.78 -10.44 -7.85
C GLN A 50 3.43 -11.06 -7.51
N VAL A 51 2.81 -11.72 -8.50
CA VAL A 51 1.66 -12.59 -8.27
C VAL A 51 2.13 -14.03 -8.33
N VAL A 52 1.86 -14.78 -7.26
CA VAL A 52 2.33 -16.17 -7.08
C VAL A 52 1.16 -17.09 -6.76
N ASP A 53 1.23 -18.35 -7.17
CA ASP A 53 0.19 -19.35 -6.87
C ASP A 53 0.21 -19.74 -5.37
N THR A 54 1.41 -19.76 -4.79
CA THR A 54 1.61 -20.07 -3.37
C THR A 54 2.59 -19.05 -2.81
N LEU A 55 2.22 -18.42 -1.70
CA LEU A 55 3.13 -17.51 -1.02
C LEU A 55 4.38 -18.28 -0.58
N PRO A 56 5.59 -17.76 -0.83
CA PRO A 56 6.80 -18.32 -0.25
C PRO A 56 6.64 -18.33 1.27
N TRP A 57 7.41 -19.18 1.94
CA TRP A 57 7.24 -19.50 3.35
C TRP A 57 6.95 -18.28 4.20
N VAL A 58 5.74 -18.20 4.70
CA VAL A 58 5.30 -17.24 5.70
C VAL A 58 5.21 -17.97 7.02
N SER A 59 5.53 -17.31 8.11
CA SER A 59 5.38 -17.88 9.46
C SER A 59 4.01 -18.56 9.62
N PRO A 60 3.92 -19.69 10.33
CA PRO A 60 2.63 -20.36 10.59
C PRO A 60 1.55 -19.42 11.18
N SER A 61 1.96 -18.35 11.87
CA SER A 61 1.05 -17.29 12.36
C SER A 61 0.43 -16.44 11.23
N LEU A 62 0.92 -16.56 9.99
CA LEU A 62 0.46 -15.85 8.81
C LEU A 62 -0.15 -16.81 7.76
N ALA A 63 -0.61 -17.97 8.19
CA ALA A 63 -1.16 -19.00 7.29
C ALA A 63 -2.35 -18.51 6.44
N ASP A 64 -3.10 -17.53 6.96
CA ASP A 64 -4.24 -16.91 6.27
C ASP A 64 -3.85 -15.62 5.50
N THR A 65 -2.57 -15.33 5.37
CA THR A 65 -2.08 -14.16 4.63
C THR A 65 -2.28 -14.37 3.13
N TRP A 66 -2.81 -13.36 2.45
CA TRP A 66 -3.05 -13.38 1.01
C TRP A 66 -2.03 -12.57 0.22
N ALA A 67 -1.35 -11.66 0.89
CA ALA A 67 -0.28 -10.83 0.36
C ALA A 67 0.62 -10.37 1.50
N TYR A 68 1.81 -9.87 1.16
CA TYR A 68 2.67 -9.18 2.10
C TYR A 68 3.61 -8.21 1.37
N THR A 69 4.02 -7.18 2.10
CA THR A 69 5.03 -6.21 1.67
C THR A 69 6.28 -6.33 2.54
N THR A 70 7.43 -6.41 1.89
CA THR A 70 8.74 -6.32 2.55
C THR A 70 9.52 -5.12 2.01
N MET A 71 10.35 -4.52 2.85
CA MET A 71 11.16 -3.38 2.48
C MET A 71 12.62 -3.61 2.87
N ASN A 72 13.50 -3.32 1.93
CA ASN A 72 14.92 -3.21 2.24
C ASN A 72 15.23 -1.77 2.67
N VAL A 73 15.64 -1.60 3.91
CA VAL A 73 15.94 -0.29 4.48
C VAL A 73 17.42 -0.22 4.83
N GLN A 74 18.14 0.77 4.31
CA GLN A 74 19.54 1.02 4.64
C GLN A 74 19.71 2.48 5.10
N ASN A 75 20.36 2.68 6.23
CA ASN A 75 20.58 4.00 6.82
C ASN A 75 19.29 4.82 7.02
N GLY A 76 18.17 4.16 7.31
CA GLY A 76 16.87 4.78 7.49
C GLY A 76 16.10 5.10 6.19
N TYR A 77 16.65 4.75 5.03
CA TYR A 77 16.00 4.97 3.72
C TYR A 77 15.56 3.65 3.08
N VAL A 78 14.36 3.65 2.51
CA VAL A 78 13.86 2.52 1.72
C VAL A 78 14.67 2.44 0.43
N GLN A 79 15.30 1.29 0.17
CA GLN A 79 16.09 1.01 -1.02
C GLN A 79 15.29 0.24 -2.08
N SER A 80 14.40 -0.64 -1.63
CA SER A 80 13.47 -1.38 -2.48
C SER A 80 12.27 -1.84 -1.68
N VAL A 81 11.16 -2.08 -2.38
CA VAL A 81 9.92 -2.65 -1.85
C VAL A 81 9.59 -3.88 -2.66
N ASP A 82 9.28 -4.99 -2.01
CA ASP A 82 8.76 -6.20 -2.63
C ASP A 82 7.36 -6.47 -2.10
N MET A 83 6.38 -6.54 -3.02
CA MET A 83 5.00 -6.92 -2.74
C MET A 83 4.74 -8.28 -3.36
N VAL A 84 4.34 -9.25 -2.57
CA VAL A 84 4.01 -10.60 -3.04
C VAL A 84 2.54 -10.87 -2.76
N ILE A 85 1.78 -11.19 -3.80
CA ILE A 85 0.33 -11.35 -3.77
C ILE A 85 -0.01 -12.75 -4.23
N LYS A 86 -0.84 -13.46 -3.49
CA LYS A 86 -1.36 -14.75 -3.89
C LYS A 86 -2.35 -14.56 -5.04
N ARG A 87 -2.24 -15.39 -6.08
CA ARG A 87 -3.16 -15.39 -7.22
C ARG A 87 -4.61 -15.54 -6.77
N GLY A 88 -5.49 -14.69 -7.33
CA GLY A 88 -6.89 -14.57 -6.95
C GLY A 88 -7.16 -13.58 -5.81
N TYR A 89 -6.10 -12.99 -5.24
CA TYR A 89 -6.19 -11.96 -4.19
C TYR A 89 -5.53 -10.64 -4.60
N GLU A 90 -5.48 -10.34 -5.90
CA GLU A 90 -4.87 -9.14 -6.45
C GLU A 90 -5.49 -7.85 -5.89
N SER A 91 -6.72 -7.93 -5.38
CA SER A 91 -7.36 -6.82 -4.66
C SER A 91 -6.60 -6.40 -3.39
N ALA A 92 -5.74 -7.25 -2.82
CA ALA A 92 -4.89 -6.88 -1.70
C ALA A 92 -3.81 -5.84 -2.07
N LEU A 93 -3.51 -5.63 -3.37
CA LEU A 93 -2.49 -4.69 -3.80
C LEU A 93 -2.64 -3.31 -3.15
N THR A 94 -3.86 -2.77 -3.07
CA THR A 94 -4.07 -1.43 -2.50
C THR A 94 -3.70 -1.38 -1.01
N HIS A 95 -3.97 -2.44 -0.26
CA HIS A 95 -3.55 -2.57 1.13
C HIS A 95 -2.00 -2.64 1.23
N GLU A 96 -1.36 -3.44 0.38
CA GLU A 96 0.10 -3.57 0.35
C GLU A 96 0.80 -2.26 -0.04
N VAL A 97 0.20 -1.48 -0.95
CA VAL A 97 0.64 -0.11 -1.24
C VAL A 97 0.55 0.77 0.02
N GLY A 98 -0.49 0.62 0.83
CA GLY A 98 -0.60 1.30 2.12
C GLY A 98 0.58 1.00 3.05
N HIS A 99 1.03 -0.26 3.13
CA HIS A 99 2.24 -0.63 3.88
C HIS A 99 3.48 0.05 3.33
N ALA A 100 3.68 0.07 2.02
CA ALA A 100 4.81 0.75 1.41
C ALA A 100 4.81 2.26 1.70
N LEU A 101 3.65 2.90 1.56
CA LEU A 101 3.49 4.33 1.85
C LEU A 101 3.70 4.67 3.33
N SER A 102 3.28 3.79 4.24
CA SER A 102 3.48 4.02 5.68
C SER A 102 4.96 4.25 6.03
N ASN A 103 5.86 3.73 5.20
CA ASN A 103 7.31 3.83 5.34
C ASN A 103 7.97 4.80 4.36
N ALA A 104 7.21 5.40 3.44
CA ALA A 104 7.72 6.28 2.36
C ALA A 104 8.21 7.65 2.84
N GLY A 105 8.09 7.97 4.13
CA GLY A 105 8.65 9.21 4.66
C GLY A 105 10.16 9.26 4.42
N TYR A 106 10.63 10.25 3.63
CA TYR A 106 12.05 10.58 3.40
C TYR A 106 12.82 10.95 4.68
N THR A 107 12.17 10.82 5.83
CA THR A 107 12.73 11.05 7.15
C THR A 107 12.73 9.72 7.91
N PRO A 108 13.56 9.54 8.95
CA PRO A 108 13.58 8.32 9.77
C PRO A 108 12.24 8.04 10.50
N TYR A 109 11.21 8.83 10.23
CA TYR A 109 9.90 8.71 10.85
C TYR A 109 8.89 8.23 9.83
N TRP A 110 8.56 6.97 9.89
CA TRP A 110 7.48 6.37 9.12
C TRP A 110 6.15 7.08 9.42
N TRP A 111 5.32 7.31 8.41
CA TRP A 111 4.08 8.07 8.58
C TRP A 111 3.16 7.48 9.65
N CYS A 112 3.08 6.13 9.74
CA CYS A 112 2.29 5.49 10.78
C CYS A 112 2.84 5.69 12.20
N TYR A 113 4.11 6.06 12.38
CA TYR A 113 4.72 6.32 13.68
C TYR A 113 4.89 7.82 13.99
N GLN A 114 4.34 8.70 13.16
CA GLN A 114 4.30 10.12 13.52
C GLN A 114 3.45 10.33 14.78
N PRO A 115 3.88 11.16 15.71
CA PRO A 115 3.16 11.39 16.98
C PRO A 115 1.69 11.79 16.77
N CYS A 116 1.41 12.60 15.74
CA CYS A 116 0.05 12.99 15.41
C CYS A 116 -0.78 11.79 14.91
N PHE A 117 -0.21 10.87 14.12
CA PHE A 117 -0.94 9.69 13.66
C PHE A 117 -1.18 8.69 14.79
N ILE A 118 -0.24 8.52 15.71
CA ILE A 118 -0.43 7.67 16.89
C ILE A 118 -1.66 8.15 17.69
N GLN A 119 -1.82 9.47 17.88
CA GLN A 119 -2.98 10.03 18.55
C GLN A 119 -4.28 9.79 17.77
N ILE A 120 -4.25 9.95 16.46
CA ILE A 120 -5.38 9.67 15.57
C ILE A 120 -5.78 8.18 15.69
N TRP A 121 -4.82 7.27 15.57
CA TRP A 121 -5.04 5.84 15.71
C TRP A 121 -5.67 5.48 17.06
N GLN A 122 -5.12 6.02 18.16
CA GLN A 122 -5.69 5.79 19.50
C GLN A 122 -7.14 6.26 19.63
N ALA A 123 -7.49 7.37 18.96
CA ALA A 123 -8.83 7.94 19.00
C ALA A 123 -9.84 7.23 18.09
N GLU A 124 -9.40 6.73 16.94
CA GLU A 124 -10.33 6.29 15.89
C GLU A 124 -10.27 4.79 15.56
N ARG A 125 -9.29 4.02 16.04
CA ARG A 125 -9.06 2.64 15.62
C ARG A 125 -10.27 1.70 15.73
N TYR A 126 -11.21 1.97 16.61
CA TYR A 126 -12.40 1.15 16.79
C TYR A 126 -13.65 1.67 16.07
N ASN A 127 -13.56 2.79 15.37
CA ASN A 127 -14.72 3.43 14.74
C ASN A 127 -15.18 2.73 13.46
N ASN A 128 -14.33 1.92 12.81
CA ASN A 128 -14.62 1.29 11.54
C ASN A 128 -14.21 -0.18 11.56
N VAL A 129 -15.21 -1.04 11.59
CA VAL A 129 -15.03 -2.51 11.66
C VAL A 129 -14.29 -3.09 10.44
N MET A 130 -14.35 -2.42 9.28
CA MET A 130 -13.61 -2.84 8.10
C MET A 130 -12.08 -2.69 8.27
N MET A 131 -11.65 -1.99 9.30
CA MET A 131 -10.25 -1.78 9.65
C MET A 131 -9.81 -2.61 10.87
N ALA A 132 -10.53 -3.69 11.17
CA ALA A 132 -10.35 -4.50 12.38
C ALA A 132 -8.91 -5.05 12.54
N GLN A 133 -8.23 -5.36 11.44
CA GLN A 133 -6.82 -5.79 11.46
C GLN A 133 -5.88 -4.73 12.07
N GLY A 134 -6.23 -3.46 11.96
CA GLY A 134 -5.47 -2.34 12.49
C GLY A 134 -5.80 -1.96 13.94
N PHE A 135 -6.70 -2.66 14.63
CA PHE A 135 -7.08 -2.28 15.99
C PHE A 135 -5.90 -2.32 16.95
N ASP A 136 -5.01 -3.29 16.80
CA ASP A 136 -3.86 -3.50 17.68
C ASP A 136 -2.50 -3.26 16.99
N ASP A 137 -2.49 -3.09 15.68
CA ASP A 137 -1.28 -2.78 14.88
C ASP A 137 -1.49 -1.50 14.07
N ILE A 138 -0.73 -0.49 14.40
CA ILE A 138 -0.82 0.83 13.75
C ILE A 138 -0.41 0.80 12.27
N ARG A 139 0.44 -0.15 11.84
CA ARG A 139 0.86 -0.32 10.44
C ARG A 139 -0.29 -0.90 9.63
N GLU A 140 -0.94 -1.94 10.18
CA GLU A 140 -2.16 -2.51 9.59
C GLU A 140 -3.28 -1.47 9.52
N TYR A 141 -3.41 -0.66 10.58
CA TYR A 141 -4.39 0.42 10.57
C TYR A 141 -4.16 1.41 9.45
N PHE A 142 -2.89 1.83 9.23
CA PHE A 142 -2.56 2.74 8.14
C PHE A 142 -2.85 2.11 6.76
N ALA A 143 -2.45 0.85 6.56
CA ALA A 143 -2.68 0.13 5.31
C ALA A 143 -4.18 -0.06 5.01
N CYS A 144 -4.97 -0.46 6.02
CA CYS A 144 -6.42 -0.55 5.92
C CYS A 144 -7.06 0.82 5.63
N ALA A 145 -6.58 1.88 6.28
CA ALA A 145 -7.07 3.24 6.06
C ALA A 145 -6.79 3.71 4.64
N TYR A 146 -5.62 3.42 4.11
CA TYR A 146 -5.28 3.73 2.73
C TYR A 146 -6.17 2.96 1.74
N ASP A 147 -6.36 1.65 1.93
CA ASP A 147 -7.26 0.85 1.10
C ASP A 147 -8.70 1.41 1.13
N MET A 148 -9.19 1.73 2.32
CA MET A 148 -10.50 2.39 2.50
C MET A 148 -10.57 3.77 1.81
N TYR A 149 -9.49 4.55 1.86
CA TYR A 149 -9.42 5.85 1.19
C TYR A 149 -9.58 5.71 -0.33
N ILE A 150 -8.92 4.72 -0.93
CA ILE A 150 -8.99 4.46 -2.37
C ILE A 150 -10.36 3.89 -2.79
N ARG A 151 -10.93 2.95 -2.01
CA ARG A 151 -12.14 2.22 -2.41
C ARG A 151 -13.43 2.84 -1.90
N TYR A 152 -13.42 3.34 -0.67
CA TYR A 152 -14.59 3.77 0.07
C TYR A 152 -14.36 5.11 0.80
N PRO A 153 -13.90 6.18 0.10
CA PRO A 153 -13.46 7.43 0.73
C PRO A 153 -14.53 8.07 1.61
N GLN A 154 -15.81 7.98 1.21
CA GLN A 154 -16.89 8.55 1.99
C GLN A 154 -17.22 7.77 3.27
N VAL A 155 -16.96 6.45 3.27
CA VAL A 155 -17.12 5.61 4.47
C VAL A 155 -16.01 5.95 5.46
N LEU A 156 -14.76 6.00 4.99
CA LEU A 156 -13.62 6.40 5.82
C LEU A 156 -13.82 7.80 6.39
N LYS A 157 -14.17 8.77 5.55
CA LYS A 157 -14.38 10.17 5.98
C LYS A 157 -15.45 10.31 7.07
N ARG A 158 -16.50 9.50 7.00
CA ARG A 158 -17.60 9.54 7.99
C ARG A 158 -17.21 8.88 9.30
N ALA A 159 -16.57 7.72 9.24
CA ALA A 159 -16.24 6.92 10.43
C ALA A 159 -14.96 7.39 11.11
N ASN A 160 -13.95 7.76 10.32
CA ASN A 160 -12.58 8.08 10.76
C ASN A 160 -12.10 9.39 10.11
N PRO A 161 -12.72 10.55 10.42
CA PRO A 161 -12.45 11.81 9.73
C PRO A 161 -11.01 12.32 9.91
N MET A 162 -10.39 12.10 11.08
CA MET A 162 -9.01 12.51 11.31
C MET A 162 -8.04 11.65 10.48
N THR A 163 -8.27 10.34 10.44
CA THR A 163 -7.51 9.41 9.60
C THR A 163 -7.63 9.76 8.12
N TYR A 164 -8.86 10.04 7.64
CA TYR A 164 -9.11 10.47 6.26
C TYR A 164 -8.29 11.72 5.89
N ASN A 165 -8.32 12.74 6.75
CA ASN A 165 -7.57 13.98 6.52
C ASN A 165 -6.06 13.73 6.58
N TYR A 166 -5.58 12.87 7.48
CA TYR A 166 -4.17 12.51 7.57
C TYR A 166 -3.67 11.84 6.28
N ILE A 167 -4.42 10.89 5.71
CA ILE A 167 -4.07 10.27 4.42
C ILE A 167 -3.95 11.31 3.31
N ILE A 168 -4.86 12.30 3.25
CA ILE A 168 -4.75 13.41 2.28
C ILE A 168 -3.43 14.16 2.44
N VAL A 169 -3.06 14.51 3.66
CA VAL A 169 -1.80 15.23 3.94
C VAL A 169 -0.60 14.38 3.52
N CYS A 170 -0.61 13.08 3.81
CA CYS A 170 0.43 12.16 3.36
C CYS A 170 0.56 12.17 1.83
N LEU A 171 -0.56 12.03 1.11
CA LEU A 171 -0.56 11.97 -0.36
C LEU A 171 -0.18 13.29 -1.03
N GLN A 172 -0.29 14.42 -0.35
CA GLN A 172 0.21 15.71 -0.84
C GLN A 172 1.73 15.85 -0.72
N ASN A 173 2.37 15.01 0.09
CA ASN A 173 3.80 15.02 0.36
C ASN A 173 4.54 13.79 -0.20
N THR A 174 3.86 13.00 -1.03
CA THR A 174 4.40 11.86 -1.78
C THR A 174 4.92 12.29 -3.15
#